data_2df1b8f65bb7ad8821691ebbb4aabe41
#
_entry.id   2df1b8f65bb7ad8821691ebbb4aabe41
#
_cell.length_a   1.000
_cell.length_b   1.000
_cell.length_c   1.000
_cell.angle_alpha   90.00
_cell.angle_beta   90.00
_cell.angle_gamma   90.00
#
_symmetry.space_group_name_H-M   'P 1'
#
loop_
_entity.id
_entity.type
_entity.pdbx_description
1 polymer ?
#
loop_
_entity_poly.entity_id
_entity_poly.type
_entity_poly.pdbx_seq_one_letter_code
_entity_poly.pdbx_strand_id
1 'polypeptide(L)'
;MQIVMMKTQRPGLAQRVFRVRMIRWIACLACLAMANPVWGEEYLTQNFTVDRGTEQLAVRVFSPPPERLSKQPWLLLNFATDRQASLTSAPYNAAVEVFLKAGHRAASFDLPAHGERVDARGTGIDGMCARFLAGDDPFVQFAKDGTAVIDQLIARGEATADRIVAAGTSRAGYCSLRLAAADRRVAAVAAFAPVTDWRVLREFAAVRDRDDVAGLALEHHAKGLAGRAVYVAIGNHDLRVGTDACARFVSKLAEIEGTPEGKSRLQFLIVDDSEGHSLDNRWRERGAQFLLEAVSR
;
A
#
# COMPACT_ATOMS: atom_id res chain seq x y z
N MET A 1 -25.40 -4.92 54.31
CA MET A 1 -26.85 -4.95 54.19
C MET A 1 -27.24 -5.85 53.06
N GLN A 2 -27.65 -7.00 53.40
CA GLN A 2 -28.35 -8.12 52.83
C GLN A 2 -28.12 -8.48 51.33
N ILE A 3 -27.43 -9.61 51.22
CA ILE A 3 -27.37 -10.54 50.08
C ILE A 3 -28.63 -11.39 50.13
N VAL A 4 -29.32 -11.55 48.99
CA VAL A 4 -30.34 -12.60 48.80
C VAL A 4 -29.92 -13.48 47.61
N MET A 5 -29.49 -14.69 47.96
CA MET A 5 -29.34 -15.81 46.98
C MET A 5 -30.71 -16.46 46.78
N MET A 6 -31.11 -16.70 45.56
CA MET A 6 -32.17 -17.66 45.21
C MET A 6 -31.62 -18.79 44.37
N LYS A 7 -31.63 -19.98 44.97
CA LYS A 7 -31.55 -21.28 44.32
C LYS A 7 -32.89 -21.57 43.60
N THR A 8 -32.83 -22.08 42.39
CA THR A 8 -33.96 -22.81 41.81
C THR A 8 -33.52 -24.16 41.30
N GLN A 9 -34.34 -25.14 41.67
CA GLN A 9 -34.20 -26.57 41.53
C GLN A 9 -34.50 -27.04 40.09
N ARG A 10 -33.88 -28.18 39.76
CA ARG A 10 -34.28 -29.03 38.58
C ARG A 10 -35.47 -29.91 38.92
N PRO A 11 -36.29 -30.28 37.93
CA PRO A 11 -36.89 -31.61 37.86
C PRO A 11 -36.52 -32.31 36.54
N GLY A 12 -36.03 -33.53 36.49
CA GLY A 12 -36.74 -34.81 36.66
C GLY A 12 -36.98 -35.46 35.29
N LEU A 13 -36.21 -36.52 34.98
CA LEU A 13 -36.34 -37.41 33.81
C LEU A 13 -37.79 -37.96 33.61
N ALA A 14 -38.21 -38.05 32.34
CA ALA A 14 -39.16 -39.07 31.89
C ALA A 14 -38.72 -39.58 30.51
N GLN A 15 -38.31 -40.85 30.48
CA GLN A 15 -38.10 -41.64 29.28
C GLN A 15 -39.46 -41.87 28.57
N ARG A 16 -39.48 -41.62 27.26
CA ARG A 16 -40.47 -42.22 26.37
C ARG A 16 -39.80 -42.75 25.13
N VAL A 17 -39.76 -44.07 25.07
CA VAL A 17 -39.43 -44.88 23.91
C VAL A 17 -40.49 -44.68 22.86
N PHE A 18 -40.15 -44.20 21.67
CA PHE A 18 -40.97 -44.33 20.48
C PHE A 18 -40.15 -44.98 19.35
N ARG A 19 -40.59 -46.19 19.01
CA ARG A 19 -40.19 -46.87 17.77
C ARG A 19 -40.83 -46.14 16.63
N VAL A 20 -40.01 -45.65 15.67
CA VAL A 20 -40.53 -45.21 14.37
C VAL A 20 -39.66 -45.79 13.25
N ARG A 21 -40.38 -46.36 12.32
CA ARG A 21 -39.99 -47.09 11.13
C ARG A 21 -38.95 -46.36 10.26
N MET A 22 -38.03 -47.12 9.79
CA MET A 22 -37.04 -46.80 8.78
C MET A 22 -37.75 -46.59 7.42
N ILE A 23 -37.83 -45.37 6.94
CA ILE A 23 -38.13 -45.06 5.55
C ILE A 23 -36.81 -44.56 4.94
N ARG A 24 -36.31 -45.34 4.00
CA ARG A 24 -35.13 -44.98 3.17
C ARG A 24 -35.57 -43.86 2.23
N TRP A 25 -35.10 -42.66 2.47
CA TRP A 25 -35.04 -41.60 1.45
C TRP A 25 -33.62 -41.48 0.96
N ILE A 26 -33.38 -41.80 -0.31
CA ILE A 26 -32.19 -41.48 -1.05
C ILE A 26 -32.26 -39.98 -1.31
N ALA A 27 -31.61 -39.20 -0.49
CA ALA A 27 -31.38 -37.78 -0.77
C ALA A 27 -30.09 -37.64 -1.55
N CYS A 28 -30.21 -37.30 -2.81
CA CYS A 28 -29.12 -36.86 -3.68
C CYS A 28 -28.56 -35.58 -3.06
N LEU A 29 -27.45 -35.67 -2.33
CA LEU A 29 -26.64 -34.51 -1.93
C LEU A 29 -25.91 -34.03 -3.17
N ALA A 30 -26.51 -33.07 -3.88
CA ALA A 30 -25.72 -32.17 -4.73
C ALA A 30 -24.85 -31.31 -3.82
N CYS A 31 -23.60 -31.71 -3.63
CA CYS A 31 -22.57 -30.84 -3.08
C CYS A 31 -22.41 -29.64 -4.03
N LEU A 32 -23.10 -28.53 -3.75
CA LEU A 32 -22.62 -27.24 -4.21
C LEU A 32 -21.29 -27.00 -3.49
N ALA A 33 -20.19 -27.37 -4.13
CA ALA A 33 -18.89 -26.84 -3.82
C ALA A 33 -18.96 -25.34 -4.07
N MET A 34 -19.14 -24.56 -3.00
CA MET A 34 -18.80 -23.15 -3.00
C MET A 34 -17.30 -23.10 -3.27
N ALA A 35 -16.93 -22.95 -4.52
CA ALA A 35 -15.57 -22.63 -4.90
C ALA A 35 -15.28 -21.24 -4.31
N ASN A 36 -14.56 -21.20 -3.21
CA ASN A 36 -13.86 -19.98 -2.81
C ASN A 36 -13.02 -19.57 -4.01
N PRO A 37 -13.13 -18.34 -4.50
CA PRO A 37 -12.27 -17.91 -5.59
C PRO A 37 -10.82 -17.98 -5.09
N VAL A 38 -10.10 -18.96 -5.60
CA VAL A 38 -8.64 -19.03 -5.45
C VAL A 38 -8.11 -17.87 -6.30
N TRP A 39 -7.65 -16.83 -5.66
CA TRP A 39 -7.10 -15.59 -6.26
C TRP A 39 -5.95 -15.82 -7.26
N GLY A 40 -5.57 -17.08 -7.51
CA GLY A 40 -4.46 -17.49 -8.39
C GLY A 40 -4.78 -17.67 -9.86
N GLU A 41 -6.04 -17.77 -10.27
CA GLU A 41 -6.39 -18.06 -11.68
C GLU A 41 -6.75 -16.81 -12.51
N GLU A 42 -6.90 -15.64 -11.91
CA GLU A 42 -7.37 -14.44 -12.61
C GLU A 42 -6.25 -13.59 -13.20
N TYR A 43 -5.00 -13.73 -12.72
CA TYR A 43 -3.85 -12.91 -13.12
C TYR A 43 -2.58 -13.73 -13.25
N LEU A 44 -1.79 -13.41 -14.28
CA LEU A 44 -0.46 -13.97 -14.48
C LEU A 44 0.51 -13.36 -13.48
N THR A 45 1.31 -14.21 -12.83
CA THR A 45 2.33 -13.79 -11.86
C THR A 45 3.72 -14.05 -12.45
N GLN A 46 4.56 -13.02 -12.44
CA GLN A 46 5.98 -13.15 -12.78
C GLN A 46 6.82 -12.72 -11.58
N ASN A 47 7.93 -13.46 -11.34
CA ASN A 47 8.91 -13.10 -10.35
C ASN A 47 10.28 -13.06 -11.01
N PHE A 48 11.09 -12.07 -10.63
CA PHE A 48 12.49 -11.95 -11.06
C PHE A 48 13.30 -11.18 -10.02
N THR A 49 14.60 -11.14 -10.19
CA THR A 49 15.50 -10.37 -9.33
C THR A 49 16.19 -9.27 -10.12
N VAL A 50 16.42 -8.15 -9.46
CA VAL A 50 17.25 -7.05 -9.95
C VAL A 50 18.56 -7.07 -9.19
N ASP A 51 19.66 -7.16 -9.92
CA ASP A 51 21.00 -7.13 -9.35
C ASP A 51 21.33 -5.70 -8.91
N ARG A 52 21.69 -5.55 -7.63
CA ARG A 52 22.10 -4.30 -7.01
C ARG A 52 23.58 -4.31 -6.58
N GLY A 53 24.33 -5.25 -7.12
CA GLY A 53 25.72 -5.48 -6.78
C GLY A 53 25.86 -6.34 -5.53
N THR A 54 25.66 -5.78 -4.36
CA THR A 54 25.74 -6.53 -3.07
C THR A 54 24.44 -7.17 -2.64
N GLU A 55 23.32 -6.81 -3.25
CA GLU A 55 21.98 -7.27 -2.90
C GLU A 55 21.19 -7.68 -4.16
N GLN A 56 20.48 -8.80 -4.08
CA GLN A 56 19.51 -9.22 -5.11
C GLN A 56 18.12 -8.78 -4.67
N LEU A 57 17.49 -7.87 -5.42
CA LEU A 57 16.17 -7.36 -5.10
C LEU A 57 15.09 -8.16 -5.83
N ALA A 58 14.30 -8.91 -5.07
CA ALA A 58 13.19 -9.68 -5.63
C ALA A 58 12.01 -8.79 -5.98
N VAL A 59 11.50 -8.94 -7.20
CA VAL A 59 10.37 -8.20 -7.77
C VAL A 59 9.27 -9.17 -8.16
N ARG A 60 8.03 -8.77 -7.92
CA ARG A 60 6.83 -9.49 -8.39
C ARG A 60 5.97 -8.59 -9.25
N VAL A 61 5.49 -9.14 -10.38
CA VAL A 61 4.58 -8.47 -11.32
C VAL A 61 3.31 -9.29 -11.43
N PHE A 62 2.18 -8.61 -11.37
CA PHE A 62 0.87 -9.13 -11.75
C PHE A 62 0.44 -8.51 -13.07
N SER A 63 -0.06 -9.34 -13.97
CA SER A 63 -0.58 -8.93 -15.27
C SER A 63 -1.92 -9.62 -15.52
N PRO A 64 -2.92 -8.92 -16.06
CA PRO A 64 -4.07 -9.59 -16.64
C PRO A 64 -3.62 -10.58 -17.74
N PRO A 65 -4.39 -11.63 -18.04
CA PRO A 65 -4.13 -12.48 -19.19
C PRO A 65 -4.18 -11.67 -20.48
N PRO A 66 -3.51 -12.12 -21.56
CA PRO A 66 -3.30 -11.34 -22.78
C PRO A 66 -4.58 -10.75 -23.40
N GLU A 67 -5.70 -11.47 -23.33
CA GLU A 67 -7.00 -11.04 -23.87
C GLU A 67 -7.65 -9.90 -23.09
N ARG A 68 -7.26 -9.71 -21.81
CA ARG A 68 -7.74 -8.61 -20.96
C ARG A 68 -6.71 -7.50 -20.80
N LEU A 69 -5.47 -7.72 -21.26
CA LEU A 69 -4.42 -6.71 -21.16
C LEU A 69 -4.70 -5.56 -22.13
N SER A 70 -4.63 -4.33 -21.65
CA SER A 70 -4.73 -3.14 -22.49
C SER A 70 -3.65 -3.15 -23.58
N LYS A 71 -3.96 -2.60 -24.76
CA LYS A 71 -2.96 -2.43 -25.84
C LYS A 71 -1.79 -1.53 -25.41
N GLN A 72 -2.03 -0.65 -24.47
CA GLN A 72 -1.04 0.27 -23.90
C GLN A 72 -1.16 0.25 -22.36
N PRO A 73 -0.71 -0.83 -21.72
CA PRO A 73 -0.90 -0.99 -20.29
C PRO A 73 -0.04 0.00 -19.50
N TRP A 74 -0.63 0.57 -18.47
CA TRP A 74 0.11 1.26 -17.42
C TRP A 74 0.72 0.25 -16.45
N LEU A 75 1.81 0.63 -15.80
CA LEU A 75 2.39 -0.08 -14.68
C LEU A 75 2.13 0.70 -13.39
N LEU A 76 1.45 0.08 -12.46
CA LEU A 76 1.36 0.53 -11.07
C LEU A 76 2.50 -0.09 -10.25
N LEU A 77 3.37 0.71 -9.67
CA LEU A 77 4.25 0.31 -8.58
C LEU A 77 3.51 0.52 -7.25
N ASN A 78 3.10 -0.55 -6.59
CA ASN A 78 2.30 -0.48 -5.36
C ASN A 78 3.08 -0.96 -4.14
N PHE A 79 3.07 -0.20 -3.04
CA PHE A 79 3.90 -0.46 -1.87
C PHE A 79 3.13 -0.36 -0.55
N ALA A 80 3.42 -1.28 0.37
CA ALA A 80 2.95 -1.26 1.76
C ALA A 80 4.07 -1.64 2.73
N THR A 81 4.51 -2.90 2.68
CA THR A 81 5.60 -3.47 3.48
C THR A 81 6.53 -4.29 2.59
N ASP A 82 6.22 -5.55 2.39
CA ASP A 82 6.87 -6.44 1.44
C ASP A 82 6.03 -6.58 0.16
N ARG A 83 6.61 -7.15 -0.90
CA ARG A 83 5.97 -7.32 -2.20
C ARG A 83 4.70 -8.17 -2.16
N GLN A 84 4.67 -9.18 -1.26
CA GLN A 84 3.49 -10.04 -1.12
C GLN A 84 2.33 -9.24 -0.53
N ALA A 85 2.52 -8.60 0.63
CA ALA A 85 1.49 -7.80 1.28
C ALA A 85 1.04 -6.64 0.38
N SER A 86 1.96 -5.99 -0.32
CA SER A 86 1.67 -4.88 -1.22
C SER A 86 0.73 -5.26 -2.37
N LEU A 87 0.86 -6.48 -2.90
CA LEU A 87 0.10 -6.91 -4.07
C LEU A 87 -1.17 -7.71 -3.74
N THR A 88 -1.24 -8.38 -2.57
CA THR A 88 -2.30 -9.35 -2.30
C THR A 88 -3.08 -9.12 -1.01
N SER A 89 -2.56 -8.33 -0.08
CA SER A 89 -3.20 -8.18 1.23
C SER A 89 -4.11 -6.96 1.30
N ALA A 90 -5.39 -7.17 1.59
CA ALA A 90 -6.29 -6.08 1.90
C ALA A 90 -5.85 -5.40 3.24
N PRO A 91 -5.94 -4.09 3.34
CA PRO A 91 -6.47 -3.14 2.35
C PRO A 91 -5.41 -2.61 1.36
N TYR A 92 -4.17 -3.08 1.42
CA TYR A 92 -3.04 -2.52 0.67
C TYR A 92 -3.13 -2.76 -0.85
N ASN A 93 -3.79 -3.84 -1.27
CA ASN A 93 -3.95 -4.22 -2.67
C ASN A 93 -5.10 -3.50 -3.39
N ALA A 94 -5.87 -2.64 -2.75
CA ALA A 94 -7.04 -2.00 -3.37
C ALA A 94 -6.70 -1.27 -4.69
N ALA A 95 -5.57 -0.56 -4.75
CA ALA A 95 -5.14 0.09 -5.98
C ALA A 95 -4.70 -0.93 -7.06
N VAL A 96 -4.09 -2.05 -6.64
CA VAL A 96 -3.70 -3.15 -7.54
C VAL A 96 -4.93 -3.74 -8.23
N GLU A 97 -5.98 -4.02 -7.47
CA GLU A 97 -7.23 -4.56 -8.02
C GLU A 97 -7.87 -3.65 -9.06
N VAL A 98 -7.90 -2.33 -8.79
CA VAL A 98 -8.41 -1.34 -9.74
C VAL A 98 -7.62 -1.37 -11.04
N PHE A 99 -6.29 -1.40 -10.97
CA PHE A 99 -5.43 -1.41 -12.15
C PHE A 99 -5.55 -2.71 -12.95
N LEU A 100 -5.53 -3.85 -12.29
CA LEU A 100 -5.66 -5.15 -12.95
C LEU A 100 -7.04 -5.31 -13.64
N LYS A 101 -8.13 -4.87 -12.98
CA LYS A 101 -9.48 -4.85 -13.57
C LYS A 101 -9.57 -3.94 -14.80
N ALA A 102 -8.82 -2.85 -14.81
CA ALA A 102 -8.73 -1.92 -15.96
C ALA A 102 -7.78 -2.40 -17.07
N GLY A 103 -7.22 -3.60 -16.97
CA GLY A 103 -6.33 -4.15 -17.99
C GLY A 103 -4.89 -3.67 -17.90
N HIS A 104 -4.44 -3.25 -16.73
CA HIS A 104 -3.11 -2.73 -16.49
C HIS A 104 -2.29 -3.67 -15.59
N ARG A 105 -0.98 -3.45 -15.48
CA ARG A 105 -0.07 -4.25 -14.65
C ARG A 105 0.15 -3.62 -13.29
N ALA A 106 0.51 -4.46 -12.31
CA ALA A 106 0.98 -4.00 -11.00
C ALA A 106 2.26 -4.74 -10.63
N ALA A 107 3.20 -4.03 -10.01
CA ALA A 107 4.44 -4.62 -9.52
C ALA A 107 4.80 -4.09 -8.13
N SER A 108 5.61 -4.87 -7.41
CA SER A 108 6.15 -4.48 -6.11
C SER A 108 7.48 -5.19 -5.83
N PHE A 109 8.24 -4.60 -4.90
CA PHE A 109 9.41 -5.18 -4.28
C PHE A 109 9.41 -4.80 -2.78
N ASP A 110 10.22 -5.52 -1.98
CA ASP A 110 10.24 -5.32 -0.53
C ASP A 110 10.86 -3.97 -0.16
N LEU A 111 10.21 -3.26 0.77
CA LEU A 111 10.80 -2.06 1.36
C LEU A 111 12.07 -2.42 2.15
N PRO A 112 13.03 -1.49 2.34
CA PRO A 112 14.13 -1.69 3.27
C PRO A 112 13.63 -2.12 4.65
N ALA A 113 14.28 -3.08 5.27
CA ALA A 113 13.92 -3.70 6.55
C ALA A 113 12.54 -4.41 6.58
N HIS A 114 12.03 -4.84 5.42
CA HIS A 114 10.81 -5.65 5.29
C HIS A 114 11.05 -6.88 4.41
N GLY A 115 10.19 -7.90 4.58
CA GLY A 115 10.26 -9.12 3.78
C GLY A 115 11.64 -9.77 3.81
N GLU A 116 12.22 -10.03 2.65
CA GLU A 116 13.56 -10.62 2.51
C GLU A 116 14.70 -9.64 2.84
N ARG A 117 14.40 -8.35 3.06
CA ARG A 117 15.39 -7.30 3.38
C ARG A 117 15.53 -7.02 4.87
N VAL A 118 14.97 -7.89 5.71
CA VAL A 118 15.19 -7.86 7.17
C VAL A 118 16.59 -8.36 7.47
N ASP A 119 17.31 -7.67 8.35
CA ASP A 119 18.64 -8.07 8.83
C ASP A 119 18.77 -7.89 10.36
N ALA A 120 19.98 -8.04 10.88
CA ALA A 120 20.25 -7.94 12.31
C ALA A 120 19.93 -6.56 12.92
N ARG A 121 19.76 -5.52 12.11
CA ARG A 121 19.37 -4.17 12.56
C ARG A 121 17.87 -4.05 12.89
N GLY A 122 17.09 -5.08 12.55
CA GLY A 122 15.67 -5.14 12.88
C GLY A 122 14.75 -5.08 11.66
N THR A 123 13.45 -4.99 11.94
CA THR A 123 12.38 -5.05 10.94
C THR A 123 11.49 -3.80 11.02
N GLY A 124 10.80 -3.51 9.93
CA GLY A 124 9.82 -2.44 9.89
C GLY A 124 10.44 -1.06 10.05
N ILE A 125 9.72 -0.15 10.71
CA ILE A 125 10.17 1.24 10.91
C ILE A 125 11.38 1.30 11.84
N ASP A 126 11.44 0.44 12.88
CA ASP A 126 12.60 0.35 13.76
C ASP A 126 13.87 -0.03 12.98
N GLY A 127 13.76 -1.03 12.08
CA GLY A 127 14.85 -1.42 11.20
C GLY A 127 15.26 -0.31 10.22
N MET A 128 14.30 0.43 9.68
CA MET A 128 14.59 1.61 8.83
C MET A 128 15.31 2.71 9.61
N CYS A 129 14.87 2.98 10.86
CA CYS A 129 15.53 3.94 11.74
C CYS A 129 16.98 3.51 12.05
N ALA A 130 17.19 2.24 12.43
CA ALA A 130 18.50 1.71 12.75
C ALA A 130 19.45 1.76 11.54
N ARG A 131 18.97 1.46 10.33
CA ARG A 131 19.76 1.61 9.08
C ARG A 131 20.15 3.06 8.85
N PHE A 132 19.21 3.99 8.95
CA PHE A 132 19.45 5.41 8.78
C PHE A 132 20.52 5.93 9.74
N LEU A 133 20.41 5.57 11.02
CA LEU A 133 21.40 5.96 12.04
C LEU A 133 22.78 5.33 11.84
N ALA A 134 22.85 4.20 11.18
CA ALA A 134 24.10 3.56 10.78
C ALA A 134 24.74 4.16 9.50
N GLY A 135 24.10 5.18 8.90
CA GLY A 135 24.57 5.81 7.66
C GLY A 135 24.17 5.06 6.37
N ASP A 136 23.34 4.02 6.50
CA ASP A 136 22.75 3.28 5.37
C ASP A 136 21.31 3.82 5.15
N ASP A 137 21.21 4.96 4.42
CA ASP A 137 19.93 5.67 4.22
C ASP A 137 18.94 4.79 3.43
N PRO A 138 17.93 4.21 4.10
CA PRO A 138 16.96 3.31 3.48
C PRO A 138 16.03 4.02 2.49
N PHE A 139 15.87 5.33 2.60
CA PHE A 139 14.98 6.12 1.77
C PHE A 139 15.61 6.48 0.43
N VAL A 140 16.89 6.86 0.47
CA VAL A 140 17.69 7.04 -0.74
C VAL A 140 17.89 5.70 -1.44
N GLN A 141 18.13 4.63 -0.68
CA GLN A 141 18.31 3.30 -1.25
C GLN A 141 17.01 2.83 -1.93
N PHE A 142 15.84 3.02 -1.31
CA PHE A 142 14.55 2.66 -1.92
C PHE A 142 14.32 3.39 -3.26
N ALA A 143 14.64 4.68 -3.34
CA ALA A 143 14.48 5.44 -4.59
C ALA A 143 15.40 4.90 -5.70
N LYS A 144 16.65 4.56 -5.37
CA LYS A 144 17.60 3.92 -6.31
C LYS A 144 17.12 2.53 -6.74
N ASP A 145 16.59 1.75 -5.81
CA ASP A 145 16.02 0.44 -6.08
C ASP A 145 14.84 0.53 -7.04
N GLY A 146 13.91 1.47 -6.76
CA GLY A 146 12.76 1.72 -7.61
C GLY A 146 13.15 2.10 -9.03
N THR A 147 14.17 2.97 -9.20
CA THR A 147 14.71 3.35 -10.51
C THR A 147 15.26 2.12 -11.24
N ALA A 148 16.05 1.28 -10.57
CA ALA A 148 16.60 0.07 -11.19
C ALA A 148 15.52 -0.98 -11.53
N VAL A 149 14.49 -1.11 -10.69
CA VAL A 149 13.33 -1.96 -11.00
C VAL A 149 12.58 -1.44 -12.22
N ILE A 150 12.37 -0.13 -12.34
CA ILE A 150 11.76 0.49 -13.52
C ILE A 150 12.59 0.18 -14.78
N ASP A 151 13.92 0.34 -14.74
CA ASP A 151 14.82 0.02 -15.85
C ASP A 151 14.65 -1.43 -16.30
N GLN A 152 14.63 -2.36 -15.34
CA GLN A 152 14.49 -3.78 -15.63
C GLN A 152 13.09 -4.14 -16.17
N LEU A 153 12.02 -3.52 -15.66
CA LEU A 153 10.65 -3.73 -16.16
C LEU A 153 10.49 -3.22 -17.60
N ILE A 154 11.12 -2.10 -17.93
CA ILE A 154 11.15 -1.59 -19.30
C ILE A 154 11.96 -2.52 -20.22
N ALA A 155 13.15 -2.95 -19.79
CA ALA A 155 13.99 -3.86 -20.57
C ALA A 155 13.31 -5.21 -20.84
N ARG A 156 12.41 -5.66 -19.95
CA ARG A 156 11.62 -6.89 -20.09
C ARG A 156 10.34 -6.72 -20.91
N GLY A 157 10.00 -5.48 -21.31
CA GLY A 157 8.74 -5.19 -22.01
C GLY A 157 7.50 -5.21 -21.09
N GLU A 158 7.69 -5.20 -19.79
CA GLU A 158 6.60 -5.15 -18.80
C GLU A 158 6.06 -3.74 -18.58
N ALA A 159 6.84 -2.72 -18.94
CA ALA A 159 6.47 -1.31 -18.86
C ALA A 159 7.04 -0.51 -20.03
N THR A 160 6.51 0.71 -20.22
CA THR A 160 7.12 1.75 -21.07
C THR A 160 7.43 2.97 -20.20
N ALA A 161 8.46 3.72 -20.55
CA ALA A 161 8.98 4.80 -19.72
C ALA A 161 7.98 5.95 -19.44
N ASP A 162 6.97 6.08 -20.27
CA ASP A 162 5.91 7.10 -20.21
C ASP A 162 4.63 6.61 -19.51
N ARG A 163 4.58 5.36 -19.04
CA ARG A 163 3.37 4.70 -18.53
C ARG A 163 3.60 4.02 -17.18
N ILE A 164 4.14 4.77 -16.22
CA ILE A 164 4.43 4.29 -14.86
C ILE A 164 3.79 5.24 -13.86
N VAL A 165 3.12 4.66 -12.88
CA VAL A 165 2.56 5.37 -11.72
C VAL A 165 2.93 4.63 -10.44
N ALA A 166 2.85 5.30 -9.29
CA ALA A 166 3.13 4.69 -8.01
C ALA A 166 1.99 4.89 -7.01
N ALA A 167 1.83 3.96 -6.09
CA ALA A 167 0.96 4.11 -4.94
C ALA A 167 1.59 3.52 -3.69
N GLY A 168 1.24 4.05 -2.51
CA GLY A 168 1.74 3.50 -1.27
C GLY A 168 0.96 3.95 -0.04
N THR A 169 1.02 3.10 1.01
CA THR A 169 0.33 3.35 2.28
C THR A 169 1.33 3.62 3.39
N SER A 170 1.08 4.65 4.25
CA SER A 170 1.88 4.96 5.43
C SER A 170 3.35 5.23 5.07
N ARG A 171 4.32 4.47 5.64
CA ARG A 171 5.75 4.54 5.28
C ARG A 171 6.01 4.32 3.79
N ALA A 172 5.23 3.45 3.16
CA ALA A 172 5.34 3.23 1.73
C ALA A 172 4.75 4.36 0.89
N GLY A 173 3.80 5.13 1.44
CA GLY A 173 3.35 6.39 0.85
C GLY A 173 4.49 7.41 0.75
N TYR A 174 5.30 7.53 1.82
CA TYR A 174 6.53 8.30 1.79
C TYR A 174 7.48 7.80 0.70
N CYS A 175 7.75 6.50 0.68
CA CYS A 175 8.65 5.87 -0.29
C CYS A 175 8.19 6.10 -1.74
N SER A 176 6.87 5.97 -2.01
CA SER A 176 6.30 6.22 -3.34
C SER A 176 6.45 7.68 -3.79
N LEU A 177 6.21 8.63 -2.87
CA LEU A 177 6.42 10.06 -3.13
C LEU A 177 7.90 10.37 -3.38
N ARG A 178 8.83 9.76 -2.61
CA ARG A 178 10.28 9.91 -2.82
C ARG A 178 10.74 9.34 -4.16
N LEU A 179 10.21 8.16 -4.54
CA LEU A 179 10.49 7.57 -5.86
C LEU A 179 9.98 8.48 -6.99
N ALA A 180 8.73 8.96 -6.90
CA ALA A 180 8.19 9.89 -7.89
C ALA A 180 8.98 11.21 -7.95
N ALA A 181 9.50 11.70 -6.83
CA ALA A 181 10.36 12.89 -6.81
C ALA A 181 11.73 12.66 -7.47
N ALA A 182 12.27 11.44 -7.38
CA ALA A 182 13.59 11.06 -7.89
C ALA A 182 13.56 10.61 -9.36
N ASP A 183 12.49 9.95 -9.80
CA ASP A 183 12.38 9.39 -11.16
C ASP A 183 11.22 10.01 -11.94
N ARG A 184 11.54 10.72 -13.01
CA ARG A 184 10.55 11.43 -13.83
C ARG A 184 9.63 10.52 -14.64
N ARG A 185 9.93 9.26 -14.77
CA ARG A 185 9.09 8.25 -15.44
C ARG A 185 7.86 7.90 -14.60
N VAL A 186 7.90 8.11 -13.28
CA VAL A 186 6.71 8.01 -12.42
C VAL A 186 5.85 9.26 -12.63
N ALA A 187 4.86 9.15 -13.53
CA ALA A 187 4.05 10.27 -14.00
C ALA A 187 3.03 10.78 -12.96
N ALA A 188 2.55 9.88 -12.11
CA ALA A 188 1.58 10.20 -11.05
C ALA A 188 1.81 9.34 -9.82
N VAL A 189 1.39 9.83 -8.64
CA VAL A 189 1.54 9.11 -7.38
C VAL A 189 0.32 9.28 -6.48
N ALA A 190 -0.12 8.19 -5.84
CA ALA A 190 -1.16 8.20 -4.81
C ALA A 190 -0.57 7.74 -3.46
N ALA A 191 -0.78 8.54 -2.42
CA ALA A 191 -0.28 8.26 -1.08
C ALA A 191 -1.44 8.20 -0.07
N PHE A 192 -1.53 7.09 0.64
CA PHE A 192 -2.61 6.76 1.56
C PHE A 192 -2.12 6.83 3.01
N ALA A 193 -2.61 7.78 3.79
CA ALA A 193 -2.13 8.09 5.14
C ALA A 193 -0.59 8.09 5.20
N PRO A 194 0.11 8.87 4.34
CA PRO A 194 1.56 8.77 4.23
C PRO A 194 2.28 9.32 5.45
N VAL A 195 3.40 8.71 5.79
CA VAL A 195 4.42 9.41 6.58
C VAL A 195 4.91 10.58 5.73
N THR A 196 4.91 11.79 6.26
CA THR A 196 5.44 12.98 5.57
C THR A 196 6.57 13.63 6.35
N ASP A 197 6.65 13.32 7.64
CA ASP A 197 7.72 13.73 8.55
C ASP A 197 8.02 12.58 9.53
N TRP A 198 9.22 12.04 9.46
CA TRP A 198 9.62 10.91 10.28
C TRP A 198 9.73 11.26 11.78
N ARG A 199 9.90 12.54 12.12
CA ARG A 199 9.98 13.02 13.52
C ARG A 199 8.70 12.79 14.31
N VAL A 200 7.55 12.63 13.64
CA VAL A 200 6.25 12.34 14.30
C VAL A 200 6.14 10.89 14.77
N LEU A 201 6.97 10.00 14.24
CA LEU A 201 6.90 8.58 14.54
C LEU A 201 7.61 8.26 15.86
N ARG A 202 6.99 7.39 16.65
CA ARG A 202 7.56 6.95 17.94
C ARG A 202 8.95 6.31 17.80
N GLU A 203 9.18 5.59 16.69
CA GLU A 203 10.44 4.91 16.40
C GLU A 203 11.60 5.89 16.15
N PHE A 204 11.29 7.14 15.79
CA PHE A 204 12.26 8.21 15.65
C PHE A 204 12.30 9.17 16.85
N ALA A 205 11.50 8.91 17.91
CA ALA A 205 11.34 9.83 19.03
C ALA A 205 12.68 10.20 19.72
N ALA A 206 13.60 9.24 19.87
CA ALA A 206 14.90 9.48 20.52
C ALA A 206 15.87 10.31 19.67
N VAL A 207 15.57 10.48 18.37
CA VAL A 207 16.46 11.15 17.40
C VAL A 207 15.78 12.27 16.62
N ARG A 208 14.56 12.64 17.01
CA ARG A 208 13.73 13.61 16.29
C ARG A 208 14.36 15.00 16.13
N ASP A 209 15.24 15.38 17.05
CA ASP A 209 15.86 16.71 17.08
C ASP A 209 17.15 16.77 16.25
N ARG A 210 17.53 15.71 15.57
CA ARG A 210 18.68 15.68 14.67
C ARG A 210 18.32 16.34 13.34
N ASP A 211 19.26 17.15 12.81
CA ASP A 211 19.09 17.85 11.53
C ASP A 211 18.92 16.89 10.34
N ASP A 212 19.63 15.75 10.36
CA ASP A 212 19.52 14.74 9.31
C ASP A 212 18.15 14.05 9.30
N VAL A 213 17.55 13.82 10.47
CA VAL A 213 16.16 13.33 10.60
C VAL A 213 15.16 14.38 10.14
N ALA A 214 15.39 15.65 10.49
CA ALA A 214 14.56 16.76 10.00
C ALA A 214 14.61 16.86 8.46
N GLY A 215 15.79 16.61 7.86
CA GLY A 215 15.98 16.57 6.41
C GLY A 215 15.18 15.48 5.67
N LEU A 216 14.64 14.48 6.38
CA LEU A 216 13.78 13.45 5.80
C LEU A 216 12.36 13.96 5.50
N ALA A 217 11.93 15.10 6.03
CA ALA A 217 10.58 15.62 5.78
C ALA A 217 10.33 15.82 4.28
N LEU A 218 9.17 15.33 3.80
CA LEU A 218 8.81 15.40 2.36
C LEU A 218 8.74 16.84 1.82
N GLU A 219 8.58 17.82 2.68
CA GLU A 219 8.63 19.24 2.31
C GLU A 219 9.95 19.59 1.58
N HIS A 220 11.07 18.99 1.98
CA HIS A 220 12.39 19.17 1.33
C HIS A 220 12.48 18.52 -0.05
N HIS A 221 11.57 17.58 -0.35
CA HIS A 221 11.53 16.83 -1.61
C HIS A 221 10.39 17.25 -2.54
N ALA A 222 9.53 18.17 -2.09
CA ALA A 222 8.33 18.63 -2.81
C ALA A 222 8.65 19.17 -4.21
N LYS A 223 9.79 19.85 -4.39
CA LYS A 223 10.24 20.36 -5.70
C LYS A 223 10.38 19.25 -6.76
N GLY A 224 10.79 18.05 -6.35
CA GLY A 224 10.90 16.90 -7.23
C GLY A 224 9.53 16.39 -7.74
N LEU A 225 8.44 16.73 -7.05
CA LEU A 225 7.07 16.34 -7.42
C LEU A 225 6.34 17.39 -8.28
N ALA A 226 6.93 18.57 -8.48
CA ALA A 226 6.30 19.64 -9.25
C ALA A 226 5.93 19.20 -10.66
N GLY A 227 4.72 19.54 -11.09
CA GLY A 227 4.16 19.20 -12.39
C GLY A 227 3.66 17.74 -12.52
N ARG A 228 3.67 16.94 -11.43
CA ARG A 228 3.08 15.60 -11.41
C ARG A 228 1.66 15.60 -10.88
N ALA A 229 0.90 14.57 -11.26
CA ALA A 229 -0.37 14.30 -10.61
C ALA A 229 -0.13 13.63 -9.25
N VAL A 230 -0.57 14.25 -8.17
CA VAL A 230 -0.38 13.79 -6.79
C VAL A 230 -1.73 13.69 -6.08
N TYR A 231 -2.03 12.51 -5.57
CA TYR A 231 -3.18 12.26 -4.70
C TYR A 231 -2.70 11.93 -3.30
N VAL A 232 -3.25 12.60 -2.30
CA VAL A 232 -2.99 12.32 -0.89
C VAL A 232 -4.31 12.22 -0.15
N ALA A 233 -4.52 11.13 0.61
CA ALA A 233 -5.65 10.99 1.52
C ALA A 233 -5.16 10.61 2.91
N ILE A 234 -5.71 11.25 3.95
CA ILE A 234 -5.35 11.01 5.35
C ILE A 234 -6.56 11.21 6.25
N GLY A 235 -6.61 10.47 7.36
CA GLY A 235 -7.62 10.67 8.40
C GLY A 235 -7.46 12.01 9.12
N ASN A 236 -8.59 12.60 9.56
CA ASN A 236 -8.62 13.88 10.27
C ASN A 236 -8.00 13.80 11.69
N HIS A 237 -7.85 12.59 12.25
CA HIS A 237 -7.27 12.32 13.56
C HIS A 237 -6.13 11.31 13.50
N ASP A 238 -5.38 11.29 12.40
CA ASP A 238 -4.24 10.38 12.29
C ASP A 238 -3.09 10.84 13.19
N LEU A 239 -3.06 10.30 14.41
CA LEU A 239 -2.02 10.57 15.40
C LEU A 239 -0.74 9.74 15.17
N ARG A 240 -0.78 8.76 14.25
CA ARG A 240 0.36 7.90 13.97
C ARG A 240 1.37 8.58 13.05
N VAL A 241 0.89 9.22 11.99
CA VAL A 241 1.74 9.87 10.99
C VAL A 241 1.55 11.39 10.94
N GLY A 242 0.57 11.93 11.66
CA GLY A 242 0.31 13.35 11.82
C GLY A 242 -0.46 13.96 10.65
N THR A 243 -1.76 14.20 10.84
CA THR A 243 -2.59 14.91 9.84
C THR A 243 -2.04 16.29 9.52
N ASP A 244 -1.56 17.02 10.54
CA ASP A 244 -0.96 18.35 10.41
C ASP A 244 0.37 18.33 9.63
N ALA A 245 1.22 17.33 9.88
CA ALA A 245 2.47 17.15 9.12
C ALA A 245 2.18 16.89 7.62
N CYS A 246 1.17 16.07 7.35
CA CYS A 246 0.72 15.81 6.00
C CYS A 246 0.18 17.07 5.32
N ALA A 247 -0.61 17.86 6.03
CA ALA A 247 -1.16 19.12 5.52
C ALA A 247 -0.05 20.14 5.20
N ARG A 248 0.99 20.25 6.05
CA ARG A 248 2.17 21.11 5.75
C ARG A 248 2.88 20.71 4.47
N PHE A 249 3.15 19.40 4.31
CA PHE A 249 3.76 18.89 3.07
C PHE A 249 2.93 19.25 1.83
N VAL A 250 1.61 19.01 1.86
CA VAL A 250 0.73 19.29 0.71
C VAL A 250 0.65 20.78 0.43
N SER A 251 0.58 21.63 1.47
CA SER A 251 0.64 23.09 1.32
C SER A 251 1.94 23.53 0.66
N LYS A 252 3.08 22.92 1.08
CA LYS A 252 4.39 23.23 0.46
C LYS A 252 4.45 22.81 -1.01
N LEU A 253 3.87 21.67 -1.35
CA LEU A 253 3.79 21.23 -2.75
C LEU A 253 2.92 22.20 -3.57
N ALA A 254 1.77 22.63 -3.06
CA ALA A 254 0.90 23.61 -3.72
C ALA A 254 1.58 24.97 -3.94
N GLU A 255 2.37 25.43 -2.97
CA GLU A 255 3.18 26.66 -3.12
C GLU A 255 4.18 26.55 -4.28
N ILE A 256 4.86 25.39 -4.41
CA ILE A 256 5.87 25.17 -5.45
C ILE A 256 5.22 25.11 -6.84
N GLU A 257 4.04 24.53 -6.95
CA GLU A 257 3.29 24.49 -8.22
C GLU A 257 2.71 25.85 -8.65
N GLY A 258 2.53 26.71 -7.72
CA GLY A 258 2.60 28.19 -7.71
C GLY A 258 1.77 28.98 -8.69
N THR A 259 0.82 28.47 -9.48
CA THR A 259 -0.07 29.32 -10.25
C THR A 259 -1.47 28.76 -10.42
N PRO A 260 -2.53 29.63 -10.42
CA PRO A 260 -3.90 29.23 -10.74
C PRO A 260 -4.04 28.61 -12.14
N GLU A 261 -3.11 28.90 -13.01
CA GLU A 261 -3.04 28.41 -14.40
C GLU A 261 -2.14 27.16 -14.52
N GLY A 262 -1.37 26.88 -13.48
CA GLY A 262 -0.58 25.66 -13.36
C GLY A 262 -1.54 24.47 -13.39
N LYS A 263 -1.38 23.59 -14.37
CA LYS A 263 -2.17 22.38 -14.56
C LYS A 263 -1.85 21.32 -13.50
N SER A 264 -1.61 21.77 -12.23
CA SER A 264 -1.38 20.86 -11.11
C SER A 264 -2.60 19.97 -10.93
N ARG A 265 -2.32 18.68 -10.82
CA ARG A 265 -3.31 17.66 -10.49
C ARG A 265 -3.08 17.19 -9.05
N LEU A 266 -2.99 18.17 -8.15
CA LEU A 266 -2.89 17.91 -6.72
C LEU A 266 -4.29 17.71 -6.14
N GLN A 267 -4.55 16.53 -5.58
CA GLN A 267 -5.75 16.25 -4.81
C GLN A 267 -5.37 15.87 -3.38
N PHE A 268 -5.85 16.65 -2.42
CA PHE A 268 -5.66 16.38 -1.00
C PHE A 268 -7.01 16.16 -0.32
N LEU A 269 -7.15 15.07 0.41
CA LEU A 269 -8.36 14.71 1.14
C LEU A 269 -8.01 14.49 2.61
N ILE A 270 -8.62 15.27 3.50
CA ILE A 270 -8.70 14.96 4.92
C ILE A 270 -10.07 14.33 5.13
N VAL A 271 -10.09 13.07 5.54
CA VAL A 271 -11.31 12.28 5.65
C VAL A 271 -11.62 11.95 7.10
N ASP A 272 -12.88 11.70 7.41
CA ASP A 272 -13.28 11.26 8.73
C ASP A 272 -12.66 9.89 9.03
N ASP A 273 -11.92 9.81 10.14
CA ASP A 273 -11.23 8.63 10.62
C ASP A 273 -11.40 8.53 12.13
N SER A 274 -12.24 7.61 12.57
CA SER A 274 -12.53 7.36 13.99
C SER A 274 -11.46 6.46 14.65
N GLU A 275 -10.58 5.83 13.88
CA GLU A 275 -9.63 4.83 14.37
C GLU A 275 -8.18 5.32 14.45
N GLY A 276 -7.90 6.51 13.93
CA GLY A 276 -6.64 7.25 14.09
C GLY A 276 -5.57 7.00 13.04
N HIS A 277 -5.40 5.81 12.48
CA HIS A 277 -4.49 5.50 11.37
C HIS A 277 -5.11 4.45 10.44
N SER A 278 -6.39 4.58 10.21
CA SER A 278 -7.16 3.73 9.32
C SER A 278 -7.70 4.57 8.16
N LEU A 279 -7.59 4.06 6.96
CA LEU A 279 -8.15 4.69 5.78
C LEU A 279 -9.06 3.69 5.07
N ASP A 280 -10.33 4.04 4.92
CA ASP A 280 -11.32 3.22 4.23
C ASP A 280 -10.87 2.92 2.78
N ASN A 281 -11.16 1.72 2.28
CA ASN A 281 -10.77 1.28 0.94
C ASN A 281 -11.28 2.20 -0.17
N ARG A 282 -12.46 2.80 -0.01
CA ARG A 282 -13.01 3.76 -0.98
C ARG A 282 -12.04 4.89 -1.33
N TRP A 283 -11.21 5.32 -0.37
CA TRP A 283 -10.23 6.38 -0.61
C TRP A 283 -8.98 5.88 -1.35
N ARG A 284 -8.64 4.59 -1.16
CA ARG A 284 -7.58 3.92 -1.92
C ARG A 284 -8.02 3.67 -3.36
N GLU A 285 -9.24 3.19 -3.55
CA GLU A 285 -9.84 3.01 -4.87
C GLU A 285 -9.98 4.35 -5.61
N ARG A 286 -10.41 5.42 -4.90
CA ARG A 286 -10.45 6.77 -5.47
C ARG A 286 -9.08 7.26 -5.90
N GLY A 287 -8.03 7.01 -5.11
CA GLY A 287 -6.65 7.32 -5.49
C GLY A 287 -6.19 6.55 -6.73
N ALA A 288 -6.56 5.28 -6.84
CA ALA A 288 -6.27 4.50 -8.04
C ALA A 288 -7.02 5.03 -9.28
N GLN A 289 -8.29 5.41 -9.15
CA GLN A 289 -9.05 6.06 -10.22
C GLN A 289 -8.42 7.41 -10.61
N PHE A 290 -8.01 8.21 -9.63
CA PHE A 290 -7.28 9.46 -9.89
C PHE A 290 -6.01 9.21 -10.72
N LEU A 291 -5.23 8.15 -10.40
CA LEU A 291 -4.05 7.79 -11.19
C LEU A 291 -4.44 7.46 -12.64
N LEU A 292 -5.45 6.62 -12.86
CA LEU A 292 -5.93 6.27 -14.20
C LEU A 292 -6.43 7.50 -14.98
N GLU A 293 -7.17 8.38 -14.35
CA GLU A 293 -7.64 9.64 -14.97
C GLU A 293 -6.48 10.60 -15.28
N ALA A 294 -5.46 10.63 -14.41
CA ALA A 294 -4.30 11.48 -14.57
C ALA A 294 -3.50 11.15 -15.82
N VAL A 295 -3.49 9.90 -16.21
CA VAL A 295 -2.67 9.37 -17.29
C VAL A 295 -3.45 9.10 -18.59
N SER A 296 -4.77 9.25 -18.57
CA SER A 296 -5.64 9.09 -19.75
C SER A 296 -5.78 10.37 -20.58
N ARG A 297 -5.19 11.48 -20.15
CA ARG A 297 -5.20 12.80 -20.81
C ARG A 297 -3.86 13.11 -21.40
#